data_2d9ae11d927ad01d3607e3dfcaccb7cc
#
_entry.id   2d9ae11d927ad01d3607e3dfcaccb7cc
#
_cell.length_a   1.000
_cell.length_b   1.000
_cell.length_c   1.000
_cell.angle_alpha   90.00
_cell.angle_beta   90.00
_cell.angle_gamma   90.00
#
_symmetry.space_group_name_H-M   'P 1'
#
loop_
_entity.id
_entity.type
_entity.pdbx_description
1 polymer ?
#
loop_
_entity_poly.entity_id
_entity_poly.type
_entity_poly.pdbx_seq_one_letter_code
_entity_poly.pdbx_strand_id
1 'polypeptide(L)'
;MSTKHSKAAAEFLKNKKQAAWHDETLWLVRAKRDRLSKEVPEWEELRNMACATKLYSNSHLDELLVEFENNARANGAHVYWAKDADEYCNIVYNILNQHGVKHFIKSKSMLAEECELNPFLESKGIEVVESDLGERILQLMHLKPSHIVLPAIHIKREQVGELFEREMGTEKGNFDPTYLTHAARKNLRQKFIHAEVAMTGANFAVASTGEIVVCTNEGNADMGTSQPKLQIAAFGMEKIVPDRESLGVFTRLLARSATGQPITTYTVSYTHLTLPTNSL
;
A
#
# COMPACT_ATOMS: atom_id res chain seq x y z
N MET A 1 -20.20 -12.25 -5.78
CA MET A 1 -19.56 -10.94 -5.51
C MET A 1 -20.35 -9.72 -6.01
N SER A 2 -20.93 -9.71 -7.23
CA SER A 2 -21.65 -8.54 -7.78
C SER A 2 -22.82 -8.04 -6.92
N THR A 3 -23.56 -8.92 -6.25
CA THR A 3 -24.73 -8.55 -5.44
C THR A 3 -24.40 -7.80 -4.15
N LYS A 4 -23.23 -8.02 -3.54
CA LYS A 4 -22.83 -7.29 -2.32
C LYS A 4 -22.40 -5.86 -2.65
N HIS A 5 -21.62 -5.68 -3.72
CA HIS A 5 -21.15 -4.36 -4.14
C HIS A 5 -22.30 -3.46 -4.60
N SER A 6 -23.21 -3.95 -5.43
CA SER A 6 -24.36 -3.16 -5.90
C SER A 6 -25.29 -2.70 -4.78
N LYS A 7 -25.50 -3.55 -3.76
CA LYS A 7 -26.28 -3.19 -2.58
C LYS A 7 -25.58 -2.11 -1.74
N ALA A 8 -24.28 -2.24 -1.51
CA ALA A 8 -23.50 -1.25 -0.77
C ALA A 8 -23.45 0.10 -1.51
N ALA A 9 -23.29 0.10 -2.82
CA ALA A 9 -23.34 1.30 -3.64
C ALA A 9 -24.73 1.97 -3.59
N ALA A 10 -25.79 1.20 -3.69
CA ALA A 10 -27.16 1.73 -3.57
C ALA A 10 -27.43 2.33 -2.20
N GLU A 11 -26.91 1.75 -1.13
CA GLU A 11 -27.03 2.28 0.23
C GLU A 11 -26.25 3.59 0.38
N PHE A 12 -25.00 3.64 -0.09
CA PHE A 12 -24.18 4.86 -0.09
C PHE A 12 -24.88 6.02 -0.82
N LEU A 13 -25.48 5.75 -1.97
CA LEU A 13 -26.17 6.75 -2.78
C LEU A 13 -27.45 7.33 -2.13
N LYS A 14 -27.98 6.73 -1.08
CA LYS A 14 -29.10 7.30 -0.30
C LYS A 14 -28.64 8.53 0.48
N ASN A 15 -27.41 8.57 0.97
CA ASN A 15 -26.83 9.75 1.60
C ASN A 15 -26.36 10.76 0.55
N LYS A 16 -27.28 11.58 0.05
CA LYS A 16 -27.03 12.55 -1.03
C LYS A 16 -25.91 13.53 -0.72
N LYS A 17 -25.75 13.96 0.56
CA LYS A 17 -24.68 14.89 0.96
C LYS A 17 -23.30 14.22 0.89
N GLN A 18 -23.20 12.98 1.32
CA GLN A 18 -21.95 12.22 1.27
C GLN A 18 -21.57 11.86 -0.16
N ALA A 19 -22.56 11.44 -0.97
CA ALA A 19 -22.35 11.12 -2.38
C ALA A 19 -21.89 12.35 -3.19
N ALA A 20 -22.50 13.51 -2.98
CA ALA A 20 -22.09 14.76 -3.62
C ALA A 20 -20.68 15.19 -3.22
N TRP A 21 -20.34 15.12 -1.93
CA TRP A 21 -18.98 15.39 -1.44
C TRP A 21 -17.95 14.47 -2.08
N HIS A 22 -18.23 13.18 -2.15
CA HIS A 22 -17.35 12.19 -2.76
C HIS A 22 -17.11 12.47 -4.24
N ASP A 23 -18.16 12.74 -4.99
CA ASP A 23 -18.09 13.07 -6.42
C ASP A 23 -17.26 14.35 -6.66
N GLU A 24 -17.59 15.44 -5.96
CA GLU A 24 -16.88 16.72 -6.06
C GLU A 24 -15.38 16.57 -5.78
N THR A 25 -15.03 15.85 -4.71
CA THR A 25 -13.64 15.66 -4.30
C THR A 25 -12.85 14.82 -5.31
N LEU A 26 -13.46 13.77 -5.85
CA LEU A 26 -12.83 12.95 -6.90
C LEU A 26 -12.56 13.75 -8.17
N TRP A 27 -13.52 14.56 -8.61
CA TRP A 27 -13.34 15.40 -9.80
C TRP A 27 -12.28 16.48 -9.60
N LEU A 28 -12.17 17.05 -8.39
CA LEU A 28 -11.12 18.02 -8.06
C LEU A 28 -9.72 17.40 -8.19
N VAL A 29 -9.53 16.21 -7.62
CA VAL A 29 -8.23 15.48 -7.69
C VAL A 29 -7.91 15.10 -9.14
N ARG A 30 -8.90 14.62 -9.90
CA ARG A 30 -8.73 14.27 -11.30
C ARG A 30 -8.35 15.48 -12.16
N ALA A 31 -9.05 16.57 -12.03
CA ALA A 31 -8.77 17.79 -12.79
C ALA A 31 -7.36 18.33 -12.51
N LYS A 32 -6.91 18.28 -11.23
CA LYS A 32 -5.54 18.62 -10.84
C LYS A 32 -4.53 17.72 -11.54
N ARG A 33 -4.71 16.41 -11.48
CA ARG A 33 -3.84 15.42 -12.13
C ARG A 33 -3.76 15.63 -13.63
N ASP A 34 -4.90 15.78 -14.31
CA ASP A 34 -4.99 15.93 -15.75
C ASP A 34 -4.34 17.23 -16.24
N ARG A 35 -4.42 18.31 -15.45
CA ARG A 35 -3.70 19.56 -15.74
C ARG A 35 -2.19 19.37 -15.61
N LEU A 36 -1.74 18.83 -14.47
CA LEU A 36 -0.31 18.72 -14.16
C LEU A 36 0.43 17.70 -15.04
N SER A 37 -0.25 16.65 -15.52
CA SER A 37 0.36 15.72 -16.47
C SER A 37 0.66 16.37 -17.81
N LYS A 38 -0.15 17.35 -18.25
CA LYS A 38 0.08 18.12 -19.50
C LYS A 38 1.25 19.09 -19.43
N GLU A 39 1.75 19.40 -18.25
CA GLU A 39 2.90 20.26 -18.03
C GLU A 39 4.24 19.54 -18.27
N VAL A 40 4.22 18.21 -18.46
CA VAL A 40 5.41 17.40 -18.75
C VAL A 40 5.53 17.22 -20.27
N PRO A 41 6.51 17.84 -20.93
CA PRO A 41 6.62 17.79 -22.40
C PRO A 41 6.71 16.37 -22.94
N GLU A 42 7.46 15.50 -22.27
CA GLU A 42 7.70 14.10 -22.66
C GLU A 42 6.65 13.11 -22.09
N TRP A 43 5.50 13.59 -21.62
CA TRP A 43 4.50 12.75 -20.94
C TRP A 43 4.04 11.55 -21.80
N GLU A 44 3.69 11.79 -23.05
CA GLU A 44 3.22 10.72 -23.94
C GLU A 44 4.35 9.77 -24.36
N GLU A 45 5.57 10.27 -24.49
CA GLU A 45 6.76 9.44 -24.76
C GLU A 45 7.01 8.48 -23.58
N LEU A 46 7.02 8.98 -22.35
CA LEU A 46 7.15 8.16 -21.14
C LEU A 46 6.04 7.10 -21.04
N ARG A 47 4.81 7.46 -21.37
CA ARG A 47 3.68 6.51 -21.37
C ARG A 47 3.85 5.42 -22.42
N ASN A 48 4.34 5.77 -23.61
CA ASN A 48 4.64 4.81 -24.67
C ASN A 48 5.77 3.87 -24.27
N MET A 49 6.83 4.38 -23.64
CA MET A 49 7.92 3.56 -23.09
C MET A 49 7.42 2.61 -22.02
N ALA A 50 6.62 3.09 -21.07
CA ALA A 50 6.01 2.25 -20.03
C ALA A 50 5.08 1.18 -20.61
N CYS A 51 4.31 1.52 -21.63
CA CYS A 51 3.45 0.57 -22.34
C CYS A 51 4.28 -0.52 -23.01
N ALA A 52 5.33 -0.15 -23.75
CA ALA A 52 6.24 -1.10 -24.40
C ALA A 52 6.91 -2.03 -23.37
N THR A 53 7.39 -1.47 -22.24
CA THR A 53 7.94 -2.26 -21.14
C THR A 53 6.94 -3.25 -20.57
N LYS A 54 5.68 -2.84 -20.36
CA LYS A 54 4.65 -3.75 -19.84
C LYS A 54 4.24 -4.82 -20.84
N LEU A 55 4.20 -4.51 -22.12
CA LEU A 55 3.99 -5.51 -23.17
C LEU A 55 5.12 -6.53 -23.20
N TYR A 56 6.37 -6.07 -23.12
CA TYR A 56 7.54 -6.95 -22.99
C TYR A 56 7.45 -7.83 -21.74
N SER A 57 7.23 -7.22 -20.55
CA SER A 57 7.14 -7.96 -19.30
C SER A 57 6.04 -9.03 -19.33
N ASN A 58 4.88 -8.72 -19.93
CA ASN A 58 3.78 -9.67 -20.03
C ASN A 58 4.07 -10.84 -21.00
N SER A 59 4.82 -10.58 -22.07
CA SER A 59 5.19 -11.61 -23.05
C SER A 59 6.34 -12.50 -22.61
N HIS A 60 7.12 -12.07 -21.60
CA HIS A 60 8.25 -12.82 -21.01
C HIS A 60 8.06 -13.01 -19.50
N LEU A 61 6.79 -13.11 -19.08
CA LEU A 61 6.47 -13.08 -17.65
C LEU A 61 7.09 -14.27 -16.89
N ASP A 62 7.05 -15.43 -17.44
CA ASP A 62 7.63 -16.66 -16.88
C ASP A 62 9.15 -16.56 -16.72
N GLU A 63 9.85 -16.05 -17.73
CA GLU A 63 11.30 -15.85 -17.69
C GLU A 63 11.69 -14.82 -16.63
N LEU A 64 11.00 -13.66 -16.62
CA LEU A 64 11.26 -12.57 -15.68
C LEU A 64 10.94 -12.95 -14.22
N LEU A 65 9.91 -13.77 -14.00
CA LEU A 65 9.58 -14.24 -12.65
C LEU A 65 10.64 -15.23 -12.13
N VAL A 66 11.15 -16.12 -12.97
CA VAL A 66 12.24 -17.03 -12.61
C VAL A 66 13.52 -16.26 -12.34
N GLU A 67 13.86 -15.27 -13.18
CA GLU A 67 15.02 -14.39 -12.99
C GLU A 67 14.90 -13.62 -11.67
N PHE A 68 13.73 -13.02 -11.41
CA PHE A 68 13.45 -12.32 -10.15
C PHE A 68 13.65 -13.23 -8.94
N GLU A 69 13.06 -14.42 -8.94
CA GLU A 69 13.16 -15.38 -7.83
C GLU A 69 14.61 -15.75 -7.55
N ASN A 70 15.39 -16.06 -8.59
CA ASN A 70 16.79 -16.42 -8.45
C ASN A 70 17.60 -15.28 -7.83
N ASN A 71 17.43 -14.06 -8.33
CA ASN A 71 18.14 -12.88 -7.84
C ASN A 71 17.70 -12.51 -6.42
N ALA A 72 16.40 -12.54 -6.12
CA ALA A 72 15.88 -12.26 -4.79
C ALA A 72 16.38 -13.28 -3.76
N ARG A 73 16.42 -14.58 -4.10
CA ARG A 73 16.98 -15.65 -3.25
C ARG A 73 18.49 -15.48 -3.04
N ALA A 74 19.23 -15.08 -4.07
CA ALA A 74 20.66 -14.77 -3.96
C ALA A 74 20.92 -13.60 -3.01
N ASN A 75 19.96 -12.65 -2.90
CA ASN A 75 19.98 -11.52 -1.95
C ASN A 75 19.43 -11.90 -0.55
N GLY A 76 19.14 -13.17 -0.30
CA GLY A 76 18.72 -13.68 1.02
C GLY A 76 17.20 -13.69 1.25
N ALA A 77 16.38 -13.44 0.24
CA ALA A 77 14.93 -13.52 0.37
C ALA A 77 14.40 -14.96 0.37
N HIS A 78 13.29 -15.16 1.06
CA HIS A 78 12.44 -16.34 0.88
C HIS A 78 11.29 -15.98 -0.05
N VAL A 79 11.24 -16.58 -1.23
CA VAL A 79 10.19 -16.30 -2.23
C VAL A 79 9.12 -17.39 -2.16
N TYR A 80 7.87 -16.96 -2.09
CA TYR A 80 6.68 -17.82 -2.06
C TYR A 80 5.74 -17.45 -3.19
N TRP A 81 5.13 -18.44 -3.80
CA TRP A 81 4.15 -18.29 -4.86
C TRP A 81 2.76 -18.70 -4.37
N ALA A 82 1.78 -17.88 -4.63
CA ALA A 82 0.39 -18.16 -4.33
C ALA A 82 -0.44 -18.12 -5.61
N LYS A 83 -1.22 -19.16 -5.86
CA LYS A 83 -2.07 -19.26 -7.05
C LYS A 83 -3.39 -18.51 -6.93
N ASP A 84 -3.83 -18.29 -5.68
CA ASP A 84 -5.11 -17.65 -5.36
C ASP A 84 -5.06 -16.97 -3.98
N ALA A 85 -6.14 -16.29 -3.61
CA ALA A 85 -6.26 -15.56 -2.37
C ALA A 85 -6.17 -16.47 -1.12
N ASP A 86 -6.73 -17.68 -1.19
CA ASP A 86 -6.72 -18.61 -0.05
C ASP A 86 -5.30 -19.09 0.23
N GLU A 87 -4.55 -19.46 -0.81
CA GLU A 87 -3.16 -19.86 -0.67
C GLU A 87 -2.29 -18.72 -0.17
N TYR A 88 -2.47 -17.51 -0.71
CA TYR A 88 -1.79 -16.30 -0.25
C TYR A 88 -2.00 -16.05 1.24
N CYS A 89 -3.24 -16.04 1.70
CA CYS A 89 -3.58 -15.84 3.10
C CYS A 89 -2.97 -16.93 4.01
N ASN A 90 -2.99 -18.19 3.56
CA ASN A 90 -2.42 -19.29 4.31
C ASN A 90 -0.88 -19.22 4.37
N ILE A 91 -0.19 -18.82 3.29
CA ILE A 91 1.26 -18.61 3.30
C ILE A 91 1.63 -17.54 4.33
N VAL A 92 0.98 -16.38 4.27
CA VAL A 92 1.22 -15.29 5.22
C VAL A 92 0.97 -15.76 6.67
N TYR A 93 -0.17 -16.41 6.92
CA TYR A 93 -0.49 -16.92 8.25
C TYR A 93 0.54 -17.93 8.75
N ASN A 94 1.00 -18.85 7.91
CA ASN A 94 2.00 -19.84 8.29
C ASN A 94 3.32 -19.19 8.68
N ILE A 95 3.76 -18.16 7.94
CA ILE A 95 4.96 -17.39 8.29
C ILE A 95 4.77 -16.74 9.66
N LEU A 96 3.64 -16.04 9.89
CA LEU A 96 3.37 -15.38 11.17
C LEU A 96 3.29 -16.39 12.33
N ASN A 97 2.62 -17.51 12.12
CA ASN A 97 2.45 -18.56 13.13
C ASN A 97 3.78 -19.23 13.50
N GLN A 98 4.67 -19.49 12.53
CA GLN A 98 6.01 -20.04 12.77
C GLN A 98 6.86 -19.13 13.66
N HIS A 99 6.65 -17.83 13.59
CA HIS A 99 7.35 -16.83 14.41
C HIS A 99 6.57 -16.44 15.68
N GLY A 100 5.45 -17.08 15.97
CA GLY A 100 4.62 -16.81 17.16
C GLY A 100 4.02 -15.43 17.22
N VAL A 101 3.81 -14.77 16.07
CA VAL A 101 3.40 -13.38 15.92
C VAL A 101 1.99 -13.14 16.43
N LYS A 102 1.83 -12.08 17.24
CA LYS A 102 0.54 -11.58 17.73
C LYS A 102 0.21 -10.18 17.23
N HIS A 103 1.24 -9.38 16.98
CA HIS A 103 1.12 -7.99 16.55
C HIS A 103 1.76 -7.80 15.17
N PHE A 104 0.93 -7.60 14.19
CA PHE A 104 1.29 -7.48 12.79
C PHE A 104 0.95 -6.08 12.27
N ILE A 105 1.95 -5.35 11.77
CA ILE A 105 1.73 -4.02 11.19
C ILE A 105 1.86 -4.09 9.67
N LYS A 106 0.95 -3.41 8.98
CA LYS A 106 0.89 -3.45 7.52
C LYS A 106 0.85 -2.03 6.96
N SER A 107 1.69 -1.74 5.97
CA SER A 107 1.48 -0.62 5.08
C SER A 107 0.61 -1.03 3.90
N LYS A 108 0.07 -0.05 3.19
CA LYS A 108 -0.86 -0.22 2.09
C LYS A 108 -0.47 -1.35 1.12
N SER A 109 -1.38 -2.28 0.94
CA SER A 109 -1.26 -3.34 -0.04
C SER A 109 -2.63 -3.65 -0.64
N MET A 110 -2.84 -3.27 -1.91
CA MET A 110 -4.08 -3.58 -2.61
C MET A 110 -4.31 -5.08 -2.73
N LEU A 111 -3.24 -5.86 -2.97
CA LEU A 111 -3.32 -7.32 -3.02
C LEU A 111 -3.86 -7.90 -1.70
N ALA A 112 -3.35 -7.41 -0.55
CA ALA A 112 -3.81 -7.87 0.75
C ALA A 112 -5.30 -7.53 1.01
N GLU A 113 -5.77 -6.37 0.52
CA GLU A 113 -7.18 -5.99 0.61
C GLU A 113 -8.08 -6.83 -0.29
N GLU A 114 -7.65 -7.07 -1.53
CA GLU A 114 -8.37 -7.89 -2.50
C GLU A 114 -8.49 -9.36 -2.05
N CYS A 115 -7.45 -9.86 -1.39
CA CYS A 115 -7.41 -11.21 -0.80
C CYS A 115 -8.09 -11.30 0.59
N GLU A 116 -8.63 -10.21 1.11
CA GLU A 116 -9.25 -10.14 2.46
C GLU A 116 -8.31 -10.63 3.58
N LEU A 117 -7.00 -10.31 3.48
CA LEU A 117 -5.99 -10.78 4.43
C LEU A 117 -6.27 -10.36 5.87
N ASN A 118 -6.68 -9.09 6.10
CA ASN A 118 -6.92 -8.59 7.45
C ASN A 118 -7.98 -9.39 8.19
N PRO A 119 -9.23 -9.55 7.69
CA PRO A 119 -10.24 -10.34 8.37
C PRO A 119 -9.84 -11.82 8.52
N PHE A 120 -9.07 -12.36 7.58
CA PHE A 120 -8.54 -13.71 7.71
C PHE A 120 -7.59 -13.85 8.91
N LEU A 121 -6.59 -12.96 9.05
CA LEU A 121 -5.62 -12.98 10.13
C LEU A 121 -6.28 -12.68 11.51
N GLU A 122 -7.20 -11.73 11.54
CA GLU A 122 -7.99 -11.40 12.75
C GLU A 122 -8.81 -12.60 13.21
N SER A 123 -9.38 -13.39 12.30
CA SER A 123 -10.07 -14.65 12.63
C SER A 123 -9.16 -15.71 13.25
N LYS A 124 -7.84 -15.59 13.03
CA LYS A 124 -6.81 -16.46 13.62
C LYS A 124 -6.20 -15.89 14.91
N GLY A 125 -6.72 -14.76 15.40
CA GLY A 125 -6.29 -14.13 16.65
C GLY A 125 -5.00 -13.30 16.52
N ILE A 126 -4.67 -12.85 15.32
CA ILE A 126 -3.55 -11.92 15.07
C ILE A 126 -4.11 -10.49 14.99
N GLU A 127 -3.56 -9.57 15.79
CA GLU A 127 -3.89 -8.15 15.69
C GLU A 127 -3.23 -7.57 14.44
N VAL A 128 -4.04 -7.08 13.49
CA VAL A 128 -3.57 -6.41 12.28
C VAL A 128 -3.73 -4.91 12.44
N VAL A 129 -2.65 -4.15 12.22
CA VAL A 129 -2.66 -2.69 12.30
C VAL A 129 -2.29 -2.10 10.94
N GLU A 130 -3.21 -1.33 10.37
CA GLU A 130 -2.92 -0.49 9.20
C GLU A 130 -2.07 0.70 9.62
N SER A 131 -0.99 0.97 8.90
CA SER A 131 -0.05 2.04 9.23
C SER A 131 -0.21 3.29 8.39
N ASP A 132 -0.84 3.20 7.23
CA ASP A 132 -1.23 4.36 6.42
C ASP A 132 -2.41 5.08 7.04
N LEU A 133 -2.38 6.42 7.07
CA LEU A 133 -3.39 7.20 7.77
C LEU A 133 -4.81 6.97 7.23
N GLY A 134 -4.97 6.91 5.91
CA GLY A 134 -6.27 6.69 5.28
C GLY A 134 -6.84 5.31 5.60
N GLU A 135 -6.03 4.28 5.45
CA GLU A 135 -6.38 2.89 5.77
C GLU A 135 -6.65 2.70 7.27
N ARG A 136 -5.87 3.37 8.14
CA ARG A 136 -6.10 3.34 9.58
C ARG A 136 -7.43 3.95 9.99
N ILE A 137 -7.81 5.07 9.39
CA ILE A 137 -9.12 5.69 9.60
C ILE A 137 -10.23 4.73 9.21
N LEU A 138 -10.13 4.11 8.03
CA LEU A 138 -11.14 3.15 7.56
C LEU A 138 -11.20 1.90 8.44
N GLN A 139 -10.04 1.39 8.88
CA GLN A 139 -9.97 0.25 9.80
C GLN A 139 -10.71 0.55 11.10
N LEU A 140 -10.45 1.72 11.72
CA LEU A 140 -11.12 2.14 12.96
C LEU A 140 -12.63 2.43 12.77
N MET A 141 -13.05 2.79 11.57
CA MET A 141 -14.46 3.00 11.21
C MET A 141 -15.16 1.71 10.73
N HIS A 142 -14.41 0.61 10.56
CA HIS A 142 -14.91 -0.64 9.95
C HIS A 142 -15.49 -0.43 8.55
N LEU A 143 -14.86 0.46 7.76
CA LEU A 143 -15.27 0.77 6.40
C LEU A 143 -14.27 0.22 5.38
N LYS A 144 -14.75 0.02 4.16
CA LYS A 144 -13.90 -0.34 3.01
C LYS A 144 -13.39 0.91 2.29
N PRO A 145 -12.21 0.84 1.64
CA PRO A 145 -11.69 1.94 0.84
C PRO A 145 -12.61 2.27 -0.33
N SER A 146 -12.75 3.57 -0.65
CA SER A 146 -13.53 4.04 -1.80
C SER A 146 -12.68 4.43 -3.01
N HIS A 147 -11.36 4.51 -2.84
CA HIS A 147 -10.42 4.89 -3.88
C HIS A 147 -9.04 4.26 -3.62
N ILE A 148 -8.35 3.84 -4.68
CA ILE A 148 -7.05 3.14 -4.56
C ILE A 148 -5.97 4.04 -3.95
N VAL A 149 -5.86 5.30 -4.43
CA VAL A 149 -4.79 6.22 -4.00
C VAL A 149 -5.19 6.98 -2.72
N LEU A 150 -6.46 7.35 -2.62
CA LEU A 150 -7.01 8.15 -1.52
C LEU A 150 -8.17 7.39 -0.85
N PRO A 151 -7.90 6.34 -0.09
CA PRO A 151 -8.93 5.38 0.35
C PRO A 151 -10.02 5.99 1.21
N ALA A 152 -9.69 6.96 2.05
CA ALA A 152 -10.62 7.66 2.95
C ALA A 152 -11.17 8.99 2.39
N ILE A 153 -11.04 9.25 1.08
CA ILE A 153 -11.44 10.52 0.45
C ILE A 153 -12.93 10.89 0.68
N HIS A 154 -13.76 9.89 0.94
CA HIS A 154 -15.19 10.08 1.23
C HIS A 154 -15.47 10.47 2.70
N ILE A 155 -14.45 10.45 3.57
CA ILE A 155 -14.58 10.80 5.00
C ILE A 155 -14.20 12.26 5.18
N LYS A 156 -15.07 13.01 5.85
CA LYS A 156 -14.81 14.41 6.17
C LYS A 156 -13.92 14.54 7.40
N ARG A 157 -13.16 15.63 7.46
CA ARG A 157 -12.25 15.92 8.56
C ARG A 157 -12.93 15.91 9.94
N GLU A 158 -14.16 16.41 10.03
CA GLU A 158 -14.95 16.40 11.25
C GLU A 158 -15.26 14.97 11.73
N GLN A 159 -15.58 14.07 10.79
CA GLN A 159 -15.81 12.65 11.09
C GLN A 159 -14.51 11.96 11.58
N VAL A 160 -13.36 12.34 11.04
CA VAL A 160 -12.06 11.86 11.52
C VAL A 160 -11.79 12.35 12.94
N GLY A 161 -12.08 13.63 13.24
CA GLY A 161 -11.94 14.18 14.57
C GLY A 161 -12.80 13.45 15.61
N GLU A 162 -14.09 13.25 15.33
CA GLU A 162 -15.02 12.48 16.18
C GLU A 162 -14.54 11.03 16.39
N LEU A 163 -13.99 10.40 15.34
CA LEU A 163 -13.38 9.08 15.45
C LEU A 163 -12.20 9.09 16.41
N PHE A 164 -11.29 10.05 16.28
CA PHE A 164 -10.08 10.13 17.10
C PHE A 164 -10.38 10.52 18.56
N GLU A 165 -11.43 11.32 18.80
CA GLU A 165 -11.95 11.53 20.16
C GLU A 165 -12.28 10.19 20.83
N ARG A 166 -13.00 9.32 20.13
CA ARG A 166 -13.44 8.02 20.66
C ARG A 166 -12.30 7.02 20.79
N GLU A 167 -11.44 6.91 19.77
CA GLU A 167 -10.44 5.83 19.67
C GLU A 167 -9.08 6.21 20.27
N MET A 168 -8.75 7.49 20.34
CA MET A 168 -7.43 7.98 20.74
C MET A 168 -7.48 8.99 21.90
N GLY A 169 -8.69 9.37 22.35
CA GLY A 169 -8.87 10.32 23.44
C GLY A 169 -8.39 11.74 23.10
N THR A 170 -8.53 12.17 21.84
CA THR A 170 -8.20 13.52 21.43
C THR A 170 -9.18 14.55 21.99
N GLU A 171 -8.79 15.83 21.98
CA GLU A 171 -9.61 16.92 22.46
C GLU A 171 -10.90 17.04 21.65
N LYS A 172 -12.04 17.14 22.36
CA LYS A 172 -13.35 17.22 21.76
C LYS A 172 -13.52 18.47 20.87
N GLY A 173 -13.96 18.24 19.63
CA GLY A 173 -14.23 19.33 18.67
C GLY A 173 -12.96 19.92 18.04
N ASN A 174 -11.78 19.37 18.30
CA ASN A 174 -10.55 19.79 17.67
C ASN A 174 -10.35 19.02 16.35
N PHE A 175 -10.67 19.68 15.23
CA PHE A 175 -10.60 19.12 13.88
C PHE A 175 -9.41 19.67 13.08
N ASP A 176 -8.40 20.25 13.77
CA ASP A 176 -7.19 20.70 13.10
C ASP A 176 -6.42 19.52 12.49
N PRO A 177 -6.10 19.54 11.17
CA PRO A 177 -5.45 18.43 10.51
C PRO A 177 -4.08 18.10 11.08
N THR A 178 -3.31 19.11 11.51
CA THR A 178 -1.99 18.92 12.10
C THR A 178 -2.10 18.22 13.44
N TYR A 179 -3.03 18.67 14.28
CA TYR A 179 -3.33 18.04 15.56
C TYR A 179 -3.75 16.57 15.41
N LEU A 180 -4.69 16.29 14.50
CA LEU A 180 -5.14 14.92 14.24
C LEU A 180 -4.03 14.02 13.69
N THR A 181 -3.19 14.55 12.81
CA THR A 181 -2.03 13.81 12.29
C THR A 181 -1.03 13.47 13.40
N HIS A 182 -0.77 14.41 14.33
CA HIS A 182 0.09 14.15 15.51
C HIS A 182 -0.53 13.10 16.45
N ALA A 183 -1.84 13.10 16.64
CA ALA A 183 -2.52 12.09 17.45
C ALA A 183 -2.38 10.69 16.83
N ALA A 184 -2.62 10.56 15.52
CA ALA A 184 -2.41 9.31 14.77
C ALA A 184 -0.95 8.84 14.86
N ARG A 185 0.03 9.74 14.65
CA ARG A 185 1.46 9.45 14.79
C ARG A 185 1.81 8.90 16.18
N LYS A 186 1.28 9.51 17.24
CA LYS A 186 1.49 9.06 18.62
C LYS A 186 0.91 7.67 18.86
N ASN A 187 -0.30 7.41 18.35
CA ASN A 187 -0.96 6.11 18.44
C ASN A 187 -0.16 5.04 17.69
N LEU A 188 0.18 5.28 16.43
CA LEU A 188 0.91 4.33 15.58
C LEU A 188 2.33 4.07 16.07
N ARG A 189 2.99 5.05 16.69
CA ARG A 189 4.35 4.87 17.22
C ARG A 189 4.46 3.66 18.15
N GLN A 190 3.50 3.49 19.05
CA GLN A 190 3.49 2.33 19.97
C GLN A 190 3.24 1.02 19.22
N LYS A 191 2.39 1.06 18.18
CA LYS A 191 2.14 -0.10 17.33
C LYS A 191 3.38 -0.54 16.55
N PHE A 192 4.16 0.40 16.02
CA PHE A 192 5.44 0.11 15.37
C PHE A 192 6.47 -0.50 16.34
N ILE A 193 6.59 0.06 17.56
CA ILE A 193 7.55 -0.41 18.56
C ILE A 193 7.25 -1.84 18.99
N HIS A 194 5.98 -2.23 19.06
CA HIS A 194 5.56 -3.56 19.49
C HIS A 194 5.32 -4.54 18.32
N ALA A 195 5.43 -4.09 17.08
CA ALA A 195 5.25 -4.95 15.93
C ALA A 195 6.37 -5.99 15.84
N GLU A 196 5.99 -7.25 15.73
CA GLU A 196 6.92 -8.37 15.60
C GLU A 196 7.28 -8.61 14.14
N VAL A 197 6.32 -8.36 13.24
CA VAL A 197 6.44 -8.46 11.80
C VAL A 197 5.77 -7.26 11.13
N ALA A 198 6.38 -6.78 10.05
CA ALA A 198 5.75 -5.81 9.17
C ALA A 198 5.51 -6.39 7.77
N MET A 199 4.48 -5.85 7.12
CA MET A 199 4.18 -6.15 5.73
C MET A 199 4.07 -4.89 4.90
N THR A 200 4.59 -4.94 3.68
CA THR A 200 4.41 -3.90 2.68
C THR A 200 3.85 -4.49 1.39
N GLY A 201 3.08 -3.70 0.65
CA GLY A 201 2.94 -3.92 -0.77
C GLY A 201 4.24 -3.58 -1.50
N ALA A 202 4.32 -3.89 -2.80
CA ALA A 202 5.36 -3.35 -3.66
C ALA A 202 4.74 -2.67 -4.88
N ASN A 203 5.37 -1.57 -5.30
CA ASN A 203 4.98 -0.88 -6.52
C ASN A 203 5.59 -1.56 -7.75
N PHE A 204 6.84 -2.04 -7.60
CA PHE A 204 7.55 -2.77 -8.65
C PHE A 204 8.45 -3.85 -8.06
N ALA A 205 8.73 -4.86 -8.88
CA ALA A 205 9.75 -5.89 -8.64
C ALA A 205 10.67 -5.91 -9.85
N VAL A 206 11.99 -5.82 -9.64
CA VAL A 206 12.98 -5.71 -10.72
C VAL A 206 13.61 -7.08 -10.97
N ALA A 207 13.36 -7.68 -12.13
CA ALA A 207 13.80 -9.03 -12.44
C ALA A 207 15.32 -9.17 -12.39
N SER A 208 16.06 -8.31 -13.07
CA SER A 208 17.53 -8.38 -13.19
C SER A 208 18.30 -8.26 -11.88
N THR A 209 17.66 -7.79 -10.81
CA THR A 209 18.33 -7.55 -9.52
C THR A 209 17.67 -8.24 -8.34
N GLY A 210 16.43 -8.72 -8.46
CA GLY A 210 15.64 -9.24 -7.35
C GLY A 210 15.18 -8.19 -6.34
N GLU A 211 15.24 -6.91 -6.73
CA GLU A 211 14.84 -5.78 -5.88
C GLU A 211 13.32 -5.64 -5.79
N ILE A 212 12.85 -5.26 -4.61
CA ILE A 212 11.47 -4.85 -4.38
C ILE A 212 11.46 -3.33 -4.19
N VAL A 213 10.58 -2.65 -4.92
CA VAL A 213 10.49 -1.19 -4.92
C VAL A 213 9.19 -0.75 -4.29
N VAL A 214 9.30 0.06 -3.25
CA VAL A 214 8.17 0.67 -2.54
C VAL A 214 8.22 2.19 -2.71
N CYS A 215 7.16 2.77 -3.23
CA CYS A 215 6.98 4.21 -3.31
C CYS A 215 6.07 4.65 -2.17
N THR A 216 6.63 5.42 -1.24
CA THR A 216 5.96 5.86 -0.02
C THR A 216 5.94 7.38 0.09
N ASN A 217 5.09 7.94 0.94
CA ASN A 217 4.99 9.39 1.19
C ASN A 217 4.75 9.73 2.66
N GLU A 218 4.52 8.73 3.52
CA GLU A 218 4.21 8.93 4.94
C GLU A 218 5.33 8.46 5.87
N GLY A 219 6.33 7.71 5.35
CA GLY A 219 7.42 7.12 6.13
C GLY A 219 7.01 5.90 6.96
N ASN A 220 5.75 5.48 6.89
CA ASN A 220 5.21 4.32 7.60
C ASN A 220 5.78 3.00 7.07
N ALA A 221 5.95 2.86 5.75
CA ALA A 221 6.59 1.69 5.17
C ALA A 221 8.04 1.58 5.62
N ASP A 222 8.79 2.70 5.67
CA ASP A 222 10.18 2.74 6.13
C ASP A 222 10.29 2.33 7.60
N MET A 223 9.38 2.80 8.44
CA MET A 223 9.32 2.36 9.85
C MET A 223 8.99 0.87 9.96
N GLY A 224 8.05 0.38 9.14
CA GLY A 224 7.69 -1.03 9.10
C GLY A 224 8.86 -1.93 8.69
N THR A 225 9.68 -1.49 7.74
CA THR A 225 10.82 -2.27 7.26
C THR A 225 12.05 -2.19 8.17
N SER A 226 12.16 -1.16 9.02
CA SER A 226 13.35 -0.92 9.86
C SER A 226 13.19 -1.36 11.31
N GLN A 227 11.98 -1.50 11.84
CA GLN A 227 11.74 -1.83 13.26
C GLN A 227 11.56 -3.35 13.51
N PRO A 228 10.64 -4.06 12.85
CA PRO A 228 10.45 -5.49 13.05
C PRO A 228 11.62 -6.32 12.53
N LYS A 229 11.80 -7.51 13.12
CA LYS A 229 12.85 -8.45 12.71
C LYS A 229 12.54 -9.19 11.41
N LEU A 230 11.26 -9.25 11.04
CA LEU A 230 10.80 -9.93 9.85
C LEU A 230 9.92 -8.97 9.04
N GLN A 231 10.19 -8.92 7.74
CA GLN A 231 9.39 -8.19 6.77
C GLN A 231 8.81 -9.14 5.73
N ILE A 232 7.55 -8.94 5.41
CA ILE A 232 6.86 -9.59 4.31
C ILE A 232 6.56 -8.52 3.24
N ALA A 233 6.98 -8.75 2.00
CA ALA A 233 6.55 -7.95 0.86
C ALA A 233 5.63 -8.77 -0.02
N ALA A 234 4.44 -8.24 -0.33
CA ALA A 234 3.45 -8.95 -1.14
C ALA A 234 3.00 -8.10 -2.33
N PHE A 235 3.05 -8.70 -3.51
CA PHE A 235 2.68 -8.03 -4.75
C PHE A 235 2.21 -9.03 -5.80
N GLY A 236 1.41 -8.55 -6.74
CA GLY A 236 1.00 -9.34 -7.89
C GLY A 236 2.11 -9.43 -8.94
N MET A 237 2.11 -10.49 -9.72
CA MET A 237 3.10 -10.75 -10.77
C MET A 237 3.17 -9.61 -11.80
N GLU A 238 2.09 -8.86 -11.97
CA GLU A 238 2.02 -7.69 -12.86
C GLU A 238 2.93 -6.53 -12.43
N LYS A 239 3.52 -6.56 -11.23
CA LYS A 239 4.45 -5.52 -10.76
C LYS A 239 5.85 -5.69 -11.30
N ILE A 240 6.14 -6.81 -11.99
CA ILE A 240 7.47 -7.07 -12.52
C ILE A 240 7.85 -6.08 -13.63
N VAL A 241 9.11 -5.65 -13.58
CA VAL A 241 9.80 -4.88 -14.63
C VAL A 241 11.15 -5.54 -14.90
N PRO A 242 11.67 -5.49 -16.14
CA PRO A 242 12.88 -6.21 -16.49
C PRO A 242 14.11 -5.73 -15.71
N ASP A 243 14.30 -4.40 -15.63
CA ASP A 243 15.51 -3.79 -15.13
C ASP A 243 15.28 -2.43 -14.47
N ARG A 244 16.37 -1.84 -13.92
CA ARG A 244 16.34 -0.52 -13.28
C ARG A 244 16.11 0.64 -14.26
N GLU A 245 16.49 0.49 -15.51
CA GLU A 245 16.26 1.50 -16.54
C GLU A 245 14.76 1.63 -16.81
N SER A 246 14.11 0.50 -17.02
CA SER A 246 12.65 0.42 -17.11
C SER A 246 11.95 0.98 -15.87
N LEU A 247 12.44 0.67 -14.66
CA LEU A 247 11.92 1.24 -13.40
C LEU A 247 11.99 2.77 -13.42
N GLY A 248 13.06 3.37 -13.96
CA GLY A 248 13.23 4.82 -14.07
C GLY A 248 12.08 5.50 -14.80
N VAL A 249 11.54 4.87 -15.85
CA VAL A 249 10.37 5.38 -16.58
C VAL A 249 9.13 5.39 -15.69
N PHE A 250 8.86 4.30 -14.97
CA PHE A 250 7.68 4.19 -14.11
C PHE A 250 7.73 5.13 -12.92
N THR A 251 8.88 5.35 -12.30
CA THR A 251 9.00 6.28 -11.17
C THR A 251 8.78 7.73 -11.58
N ARG A 252 9.05 8.11 -12.81
CA ARG A 252 8.69 9.43 -13.36
C ARG A 252 7.19 9.59 -13.59
N LEU A 253 6.50 8.50 -13.93
CA LEU A 253 5.06 8.51 -14.21
C LEU A 253 4.20 8.39 -12.96
N LEU A 254 4.61 7.60 -11.96
CA LEU A 254 3.74 7.09 -10.89
C LEU A 254 3.02 8.21 -10.12
N ALA A 255 3.76 9.09 -9.45
CA ALA A 255 3.16 10.14 -8.63
C ALA A 255 2.39 11.17 -9.46
N ARG A 256 2.88 11.47 -10.66
CA ARG A 256 2.23 12.38 -11.60
C ARG A 256 0.90 11.81 -12.09
N SER A 257 0.86 10.54 -12.44
CA SER A 257 -0.37 9.88 -12.90
C SER A 257 -1.37 9.63 -11.77
N ALA A 258 -0.90 9.47 -10.52
CA ALA A 258 -1.76 9.24 -9.37
C ALA A 258 -2.43 10.53 -8.87
N THR A 259 -1.66 11.56 -8.54
CA THR A 259 -2.11 12.79 -7.86
C THR A 259 -1.62 14.08 -8.50
N GLY A 260 -0.88 14.01 -9.59
CA GLY A 260 -0.26 15.17 -10.25
C GLY A 260 1.00 15.68 -9.54
N GLN A 261 1.57 14.93 -8.60
CA GLN A 261 2.83 15.33 -7.96
C GLN A 261 3.99 15.29 -8.97
N PRO A 262 4.93 16.25 -8.93
CA PRO A 262 5.99 16.35 -9.93
C PRO A 262 6.98 15.20 -9.90
N ILE A 263 7.18 14.60 -8.74
CA ILE A 263 8.11 13.48 -8.51
C ILE A 263 7.49 12.44 -7.59
N THR A 264 7.97 11.21 -7.68
CA THR A 264 7.74 10.18 -6.66
C THR A 264 8.74 10.42 -5.54
N THR A 265 8.27 11.06 -4.44
CA THR A 265 9.12 11.71 -3.44
C THR A 265 10.06 10.73 -2.74
N TYR A 266 9.52 9.58 -2.32
CA TYR A 266 10.29 8.54 -1.65
C TYR A 266 10.11 7.23 -2.42
N THR A 267 11.17 6.82 -3.10
CA THR A 267 11.27 5.52 -3.75
C THR A 267 12.41 4.76 -3.10
N VAL A 268 12.10 3.65 -2.46
CA VAL A 268 13.09 2.80 -1.81
C VAL A 268 13.17 1.47 -2.56
N SER A 269 14.38 1.12 -2.99
CA SER A 269 14.70 -0.20 -3.53
C SER A 269 15.31 -1.04 -2.43
N TYR A 270 14.64 -2.10 -2.03
CA TYR A 270 15.13 -3.08 -1.08
C TYR A 270 15.93 -4.14 -1.83
N THR A 271 17.26 -4.04 -1.73
CA THR A 271 18.22 -4.91 -2.40
C THR A 271 18.71 -6.05 -1.54
N HIS A 272 18.71 -5.85 -0.20
CA HIS A 272 19.06 -6.85 0.80
C HIS A 272 17.86 -7.04 1.71
N LEU A 273 17.30 -8.24 1.70
CA LEU A 273 16.10 -8.57 2.48
C LEU A 273 16.47 -9.20 3.83
N THR A 274 17.75 -9.32 4.11
CA THR A 274 18.32 -9.58 5.43
C THR A 274 19.30 -8.46 5.74
N LEU A 275 19.06 -7.71 6.82
CA LEU A 275 20.11 -6.84 7.36
C LEU A 275 21.29 -7.72 7.76
N PRO A 276 22.54 -7.36 7.41
CA PRO A 276 23.69 -8.04 7.96
C PRO A 276 23.60 -7.88 9.47
N THR A 277 23.39 -8.98 10.19
CA THR A 277 23.53 -9.03 11.63
C THR A 277 25.01 -8.89 11.93
N ASN A 278 25.50 -7.66 11.98
CA ASN A 278 26.74 -7.39 12.66
C ASN A 278 26.44 -7.62 14.13
N SER A 279 26.85 -8.79 14.61
CA SER A 279 27.02 -9.03 16.03
C SER A 279 28.02 -7.99 16.54
N LEU A 280 27.53 -6.98 17.23
CA LEU A 280 28.33 -6.22 18.17
C LEU A 280 28.45 -7.01 19.46
#